data_1209a4db5a39830155a8107c410f9f60
#
_entry.id   1209a4db5a39830155a8107c410f9f60
#
_cell.length_a   1.000
_cell.length_b   1.000
_cell.length_c   1.000
_cell.angle_alpha   90.00
_cell.angle_beta   90.00
_cell.angle_gamma   90.00
#
_symmetry.space_group_name_H-M   'P 1'
#
loop_
_entity.id
_entity.type
_entity.pdbx_description
1 polymer ?
#
loop_
_entity_poly.entity_id
_entity_poly.type
_entity_poly.pdbx_seq_one_letter_code
_entity_poly.pdbx_strand_id
1 'polypeptide(L)'
;RTDHFDESTVEQAAKEWLAEIGFHTGYAPVDAAVEDVRDSLGDCILWSHVANALTRLNPGVDPDLVRSAVARIQRAESQDGMSENQRLYELMVRGVPVETTGDDGRPSTMRLQLVDFDTPGNNDWRALNQFTIIEAGHNRRPDVLIFLNGLPVGLLELKNPANENATLRNAWNQIQTYRREIPSVFIPNVVTVISDGTSAAMSSFTGGFEHYAPWKTIDGRDVITNRPALEVLLKGVFAPERFLDILRNFVVYSDEAVTDHATGQRRRATIKRI
;
A
#
# COMPACT_ATOMS: atom_id res chain seq x y z
N ARG A 1 28.46 -24.91 -9.18
CA ARG A 1 27.69 -24.22 -8.11
C ARG A 1 26.48 -23.58 -8.81
N THR A 2 25.34 -24.25 -8.76
CA THR A 2 24.06 -23.67 -9.11
C THR A 2 23.71 -22.68 -8.00
N ASP A 3 23.80 -21.39 -8.28
CA ASP A 3 23.27 -20.36 -7.40
C ASP A 3 21.77 -20.64 -7.24
N HIS A 4 21.38 -21.05 -6.06
CA HIS A 4 19.98 -21.12 -5.69
C HIS A 4 19.47 -19.67 -5.64
N PHE A 5 18.79 -19.25 -6.70
CA PHE A 5 17.90 -18.10 -6.63
C PHE A 5 16.74 -18.49 -5.70
N ASP A 6 16.81 -18.05 -4.47
CA ASP A 6 15.79 -18.26 -3.45
C ASP A 6 14.76 -17.10 -3.52
N GLU A 7 13.53 -17.30 -3.03
CA GLU A 7 12.53 -16.22 -2.89
C GLU A 7 13.12 -15.00 -2.19
N SER A 8 13.95 -15.20 -1.18
CA SER A 8 14.69 -14.14 -0.49
C SER A 8 15.56 -13.29 -1.43
N THR A 9 16.09 -13.85 -2.53
CA THR A 9 16.90 -13.12 -3.52
C THR A 9 16.03 -12.14 -4.32
N VAL A 10 14.81 -12.53 -4.70
CA VAL A 10 13.86 -11.66 -5.43
C VAL A 10 13.36 -10.53 -4.53
N GLU A 11 13.03 -10.84 -3.26
CA GLU A 11 12.66 -9.83 -2.27
C GLU A 11 13.80 -8.82 -2.03
N GLN A 12 15.03 -9.31 -1.92
CA GLN A 12 16.20 -8.46 -1.71
C GLN A 12 16.43 -7.54 -2.91
N ALA A 13 16.38 -8.09 -4.14
CA ALA A 13 16.49 -7.29 -5.36
C ALA A 13 15.39 -6.21 -5.44
N ALA A 14 14.15 -6.56 -5.11
CA ALA A 14 13.05 -5.60 -5.07
C ALA A 14 13.32 -4.45 -4.10
N LYS A 15 13.83 -4.76 -2.89
CA LYS A 15 14.21 -3.72 -1.91
C LYS A 15 15.37 -2.84 -2.42
N GLU A 16 16.38 -3.41 -3.07
CA GLU A 16 17.49 -2.66 -3.63
C GLU A 16 17.02 -1.67 -4.70
N TRP A 17 16.14 -2.09 -5.62
CA TRP A 17 15.57 -1.20 -6.62
C TRP A 17 14.69 -0.10 -6.03
N LEU A 18 13.96 -0.40 -4.96
CA LEU A 18 13.19 0.62 -4.22
C LEU A 18 14.11 1.60 -3.48
N ALA A 19 15.22 1.11 -2.89
CA ALA A 19 16.21 1.96 -2.26
C ALA A 19 16.84 2.95 -3.25
N GLU A 20 17.09 2.52 -4.50
CA GLU A 20 17.66 3.38 -5.56
C GLU A 20 16.73 4.57 -5.91
N ILE A 21 15.43 4.47 -5.65
CA ILE A 21 14.44 5.54 -5.87
C ILE A 21 14.02 6.25 -4.59
N GLY A 22 14.77 6.06 -3.49
CA GLY A 22 14.63 6.84 -2.27
C GLY A 22 13.82 6.20 -1.13
N PHE A 23 13.52 4.91 -1.21
CA PHE A 23 12.86 4.20 -0.11
C PHE A 23 13.84 3.79 0.98
N HIS A 24 13.43 3.96 2.23
CA HIS A 24 14.05 3.26 3.35
C HIS A 24 13.63 1.80 3.34
N THR A 25 14.58 0.90 3.14
CA THR A 25 14.31 -0.53 3.09
C THR A 25 14.74 -1.20 4.39
N GLY A 26 13.94 -2.15 4.85
CA GLY A 26 14.18 -2.79 6.14
C GLY A 26 13.63 -4.22 6.20
N TYR A 27 13.85 -4.82 7.37
CA TYR A 27 13.37 -6.14 7.75
C TYR A 27 12.32 -5.99 8.86
N ALA A 28 11.07 -6.30 8.57
CA ALA A 28 9.96 -5.97 9.44
C ALA A 28 10.05 -6.49 10.89
N PRO A 29 10.60 -7.68 11.19
CA PRO A 29 10.80 -8.11 12.57
C PRO A 29 11.67 -7.18 13.42
N VAL A 30 12.51 -6.34 12.79
CA VAL A 30 13.34 -5.35 13.46
C VAL A 30 12.74 -3.95 13.31
N ASP A 31 12.43 -3.56 12.06
CA ASP A 31 12.04 -2.18 11.73
C ASP A 31 10.54 -1.88 11.92
N ALA A 32 9.75 -2.90 12.18
CA ALA A 32 8.32 -2.80 12.50
C ALA A 32 7.94 -3.70 13.69
N ALA A 33 8.82 -3.77 14.68
CA ALA A 33 8.53 -4.50 15.92
C ALA A 33 7.30 -3.91 16.62
N VAL A 34 6.50 -4.78 17.24
CA VAL A 34 5.25 -4.37 17.91
C VAL A 34 5.51 -3.35 19.01
N GLU A 35 6.65 -3.46 19.71
CA GLU A 35 6.99 -2.57 20.82
C GLU A 35 7.33 -1.15 20.40
N ASP A 36 7.75 -0.95 19.13
CA ASP A 36 8.31 0.32 18.65
C ASP A 36 7.36 1.11 17.76
N VAL A 37 6.61 0.45 16.85
CA VAL A 37 5.94 1.16 15.75
C VAL A 37 4.50 0.75 15.47
N ARG A 38 4.03 -0.37 16.05
CA ARG A 38 2.65 -0.84 15.93
C ARG A 38 2.18 -1.49 17.24
N ASP A 39 0.88 -1.45 17.50
CA ASP A 39 0.30 -1.89 18.78
C ASP A 39 0.22 -3.42 18.90
N SER A 40 0.11 -4.13 17.76
CA SER A 40 0.01 -5.59 17.72
C SER A 40 0.45 -6.17 16.37
N LEU A 41 0.61 -7.49 16.29
CA LEU A 41 0.79 -8.19 15.00
C LEU A 41 -0.46 -8.16 14.09
N GLY A 42 -1.60 -7.74 14.62
CA GLY A 42 -2.81 -7.49 13.82
C GLY A 42 -2.77 -6.12 13.11
N ASP A 43 -1.93 -5.20 13.57
CA ASP A 43 -1.81 -3.88 12.98
C ASP A 43 -0.94 -3.91 11.72
N CYS A 44 -1.51 -3.44 10.63
CA CYS A 44 -0.80 -3.26 9.37
C CYS A 44 -0.20 -1.86 9.23
N ILE A 45 -0.65 -0.90 10.03
CA ILE A 45 -0.25 0.50 9.99
C ILE A 45 0.86 0.75 11.01
N LEU A 46 1.87 1.51 10.62
CA LEU A 46 2.96 1.95 11.48
C LEU A 46 2.56 3.26 12.17
N TRP A 47 1.85 3.17 13.30
CA TRP A 47 1.19 4.30 13.93
C TRP A 47 2.13 5.41 14.37
N SER A 48 3.34 5.07 14.83
CA SER A 48 4.37 6.08 15.15
C SER A 48 4.78 6.88 13.92
N HIS A 49 4.87 6.24 12.74
CA HIS A 49 5.19 6.90 11.48
C HIS A 49 4.04 7.80 10.99
N VAL A 50 2.79 7.37 11.17
CA VAL A 50 1.61 8.21 10.87
C VAL A 50 1.60 9.47 11.74
N ALA A 51 1.82 9.34 13.05
CA ALA A 51 1.87 10.47 13.97
C ALA A 51 3.04 11.43 13.63
N ASN A 52 4.22 10.88 13.33
CA ASN A 52 5.38 11.65 12.92
C ASN A 52 5.14 12.40 11.59
N ALA A 53 4.47 11.78 10.62
CA ALA A 53 4.12 12.41 9.36
C ALA A 53 3.15 13.58 9.57
N LEU A 54 2.07 13.36 10.32
CA LEU A 54 1.10 14.41 10.66
C LEU A 54 1.78 15.60 11.36
N THR A 55 2.70 15.34 12.29
CA THR A 55 3.45 16.42 12.97
C THR A 55 4.36 17.16 11.99
N ARG A 56 5.12 16.44 11.18
CA ARG A 56 6.09 17.01 10.22
C ARG A 56 5.43 17.83 9.12
N LEU A 57 4.31 17.32 8.57
CA LEU A 57 3.61 17.95 7.45
C LEU A 57 2.70 19.11 7.88
N ASN A 58 2.46 19.29 9.19
CA ASN A 58 1.61 20.35 9.74
C ASN A 58 2.36 21.12 10.83
N PRO A 59 3.43 21.87 10.49
CA PRO A 59 4.25 22.54 11.47
C PRO A 59 3.42 23.60 12.24
N GLY A 60 3.62 23.66 13.56
CA GLY A 60 2.93 24.60 14.43
C GLY A 60 1.51 24.22 14.84
N VAL A 61 1.01 23.07 14.40
CA VAL A 61 -0.29 22.54 14.84
C VAL A 61 -0.17 22.00 16.26
N ASP A 62 -1.21 22.23 17.07
CA ASP A 62 -1.33 21.69 18.43
C ASP A 62 -1.19 20.14 18.41
N PRO A 63 -0.32 19.57 19.26
CA PRO A 63 -0.19 18.13 19.39
C PRO A 63 -1.51 17.38 19.69
N ASP A 64 -2.48 18.02 20.37
CA ASP A 64 -3.80 17.44 20.62
C ASP A 64 -4.60 17.24 19.33
N LEU A 65 -4.46 18.14 18.37
CA LEU A 65 -5.09 17.98 17.06
C LEU A 65 -4.43 16.86 16.25
N VAL A 66 -3.11 16.69 16.38
CA VAL A 66 -2.40 15.55 15.78
C VAL A 66 -2.91 14.23 16.37
N ARG A 67 -3.05 14.15 17.70
CA ARG A 67 -3.64 12.96 18.37
C ARG A 67 -5.06 12.69 17.90
N SER A 68 -5.87 13.73 17.74
CA SER A 68 -7.24 13.62 17.22
C SER A 68 -7.28 13.11 15.80
N ALA A 69 -6.33 13.54 14.95
CA ALA A 69 -6.20 13.05 13.58
C ALA A 69 -5.80 11.56 13.54
N VAL A 70 -4.85 11.14 14.35
CA VAL A 70 -4.47 9.71 14.48
C VAL A 70 -5.68 8.88 14.91
N ALA A 71 -6.38 9.30 15.97
CA ALA A 71 -7.57 8.61 16.45
C ALA A 71 -8.67 8.52 15.37
N ARG A 72 -8.82 9.55 14.52
CA ARG A 72 -9.76 9.54 13.41
C ARG A 72 -9.35 8.55 12.31
N ILE A 73 -8.07 8.41 12.02
CA ILE A 73 -7.58 7.41 11.07
C ILE A 73 -7.83 5.99 11.62
N GLN A 74 -7.55 5.77 12.91
CA GLN A 74 -7.70 4.48 13.59
C GLN A 74 -9.15 4.01 13.67
N ARG A 75 -10.07 4.95 13.85
CA ARG A 75 -11.49 4.63 14.03
C ARG A 75 -12.15 4.27 12.69
N ALA A 76 -12.46 2.99 12.51
CA ALA A 76 -13.29 2.56 11.39
C ALA A 76 -14.71 3.18 11.48
N GLU A 77 -15.21 3.66 10.35
CA GLU A 77 -16.56 4.24 10.22
C GLU A 77 -17.54 3.25 9.58
N SER A 78 -17.02 2.18 8.96
CA SER A 78 -17.79 1.11 8.31
C SER A 78 -17.21 -0.26 8.61
N GLN A 79 -18.05 -1.29 8.57
CA GLN A 79 -17.62 -2.70 8.56
C GLN A 79 -17.26 -3.19 7.14
N ASP A 80 -17.62 -2.42 6.12
CA ASP A 80 -17.30 -2.73 4.73
C ASP A 80 -15.88 -2.26 4.39
N GLY A 81 -14.99 -3.21 4.08
CA GLY A 81 -13.58 -2.93 3.79
C GLY A 81 -13.36 -2.00 2.59
N MET A 82 -14.26 -1.99 1.59
CA MET A 82 -14.15 -1.07 0.46
C MET A 82 -14.52 0.36 0.84
N SER A 83 -15.55 0.53 1.66
CA SER A 83 -15.92 1.85 2.22
C SER A 83 -14.78 2.41 3.06
N GLU A 84 -14.11 1.57 3.88
CA GLU A 84 -12.94 1.97 4.66
C GLU A 84 -11.72 2.26 3.77
N ASN A 85 -11.49 1.49 2.71
CA ASN A 85 -10.43 1.80 1.75
C ASN A 85 -10.67 3.15 1.08
N GLN A 86 -11.89 3.44 0.64
CA GLN A 86 -12.24 4.74 0.06
C GLN A 86 -12.10 5.87 1.08
N ARG A 87 -12.51 5.66 2.33
CA ARG A 87 -12.34 6.63 3.42
C ARG A 87 -10.87 6.97 3.65
N LEU A 88 -9.99 5.97 3.79
CA LEU A 88 -8.55 6.22 3.96
C LEU A 88 -7.92 6.87 2.74
N TYR A 89 -8.32 6.48 1.54
CA TYR A 89 -7.90 7.16 0.32
C TYR A 89 -8.25 8.65 0.35
N GLU A 90 -9.48 9.00 0.76
CA GLU A 90 -9.90 10.40 0.88
C GLU A 90 -9.10 11.17 1.94
N LEU A 91 -8.77 10.52 3.08
CA LEU A 91 -7.92 11.12 4.09
C LEU A 91 -6.48 11.37 3.58
N MET A 92 -5.94 10.47 2.77
CA MET A 92 -4.63 10.67 2.14
C MET A 92 -4.64 11.84 1.15
N VAL A 93 -5.67 11.92 0.30
CA VAL A 93 -5.73 12.93 -0.78
C VAL A 93 -6.18 14.30 -0.27
N ARG A 94 -7.13 14.35 0.67
CA ARG A 94 -7.78 15.60 1.11
C ARG A 94 -7.33 16.07 2.49
N GLY A 95 -6.52 15.29 3.19
CA GLY A 95 -6.13 15.53 4.58
C GLY A 95 -7.19 15.07 5.59
N VAL A 96 -6.76 14.94 6.83
CA VAL A 96 -7.55 14.44 7.97
C VAL A 96 -8.30 15.60 8.62
N PRO A 97 -9.64 15.63 8.60
CA PRO A 97 -10.39 16.68 9.25
C PRO A 97 -10.34 16.52 10.78
N VAL A 98 -10.03 17.59 11.48
CA VAL A 98 -10.07 17.69 12.94
C VAL A 98 -10.88 18.89 13.36
N GLU A 99 -11.62 18.78 14.45
CA GLU A 99 -12.38 19.87 14.99
C GLU A 99 -11.50 20.78 15.82
N THR A 100 -11.67 22.09 15.64
CA THR A 100 -10.94 23.14 16.34
C THR A 100 -11.89 24.28 16.67
N THR A 101 -11.39 25.29 17.35
CA THR A 101 -12.14 26.52 17.61
C THR A 101 -11.52 27.64 16.78
N GLY A 102 -12.33 28.31 16.00
CA GLY A 102 -11.91 29.49 15.23
C GLY A 102 -11.59 30.69 16.10
N ASP A 103 -10.97 31.71 15.52
CA ASP A 103 -10.60 32.95 16.21
C ASP A 103 -11.80 33.68 16.81
N ASP A 104 -13.00 33.43 16.27
CA ASP A 104 -14.28 33.97 16.77
C ASP A 104 -14.93 33.13 17.88
N GLY A 105 -14.23 32.08 18.37
CA GLY A 105 -14.70 31.17 19.40
C GLY A 105 -15.74 30.13 18.92
N ARG A 106 -16.01 30.05 17.63
CA ARG A 106 -16.95 29.08 17.05
C ARG A 106 -16.27 27.78 16.66
N PRO A 107 -17.02 26.65 16.69
CA PRO A 107 -16.53 25.41 16.13
C PRO A 107 -16.09 25.57 14.67
N SER A 108 -14.91 25.07 14.33
CA SER A 108 -14.35 25.09 12.99
C SER A 108 -13.72 23.73 12.69
N THR A 109 -13.48 23.42 11.41
CA THR A 109 -12.81 22.22 10.98
C THR A 109 -11.51 22.59 10.27
N MET A 110 -10.40 22.05 10.75
CA MET A 110 -9.09 22.13 10.09
C MET A 110 -8.80 20.78 9.43
N ARG A 111 -8.07 20.79 8.30
CA ARG A 111 -7.56 19.55 7.69
C ARG A 111 -6.07 19.44 7.88
N LEU A 112 -5.62 18.37 8.52
CA LEU A 112 -4.21 18.05 8.66
C LEU A 112 -3.74 17.25 7.45
N GLN A 113 -2.65 17.72 6.84
CA GLN A 113 -2.04 17.06 5.70
C GLN A 113 -1.44 15.71 6.14
N LEU A 114 -1.84 14.63 5.47
CA LEU A 114 -1.35 13.27 5.73
C LEU A 114 -0.31 12.84 4.69
N VAL A 115 -0.40 13.39 3.47
CA VAL A 115 0.52 13.15 2.35
C VAL A 115 0.88 14.48 1.71
N ASP A 116 2.16 14.73 1.49
CA ASP A 116 2.64 15.89 0.73
C ASP A 116 2.77 15.52 -0.75
N PHE A 117 1.86 16.03 -1.56
CA PHE A 117 1.84 15.81 -3.01
C PHE A 117 2.75 16.75 -3.79
N ASP A 118 3.13 17.88 -3.21
CA ASP A 118 3.89 18.92 -3.88
C ASP A 118 5.40 18.74 -3.68
N THR A 119 5.79 18.19 -2.52
CA THR A 119 7.18 17.90 -2.18
C THR A 119 7.33 16.44 -1.76
N PRO A 120 7.52 15.51 -2.70
CA PRO A 120 7.57 14.08 -2.44
C PRO A 120 8.56 13.64 -1.36
N GLY A 121 9.69 14.36 -1.25
CA GLY A 121 10.74 14.12 -0.25
C GLY A 121 10.34 14.46 1.19
N ASN A 122 9.23 15.17 1.41
CA ASN A 122 8.69 15.40 2.74
C ASN A 122 7.93 14.20 3.31
N ASN A 123 7.62 13.21 2.47
CA ASN A 123 6.99 11.97 2.91
C ASN A 123 8.02 10.94 3.39
N ASP A 124 7.57 10.03 4.25
CA ASP A 124 8.35 8.86 4.67
C ASP A 124 7.98 7.66 3.77
N TRP A 125 8.95 7.21 2.98
CA TRP A 125 8.82 6.10 2.04
C TRP A 125 9.58 4.90 2.56
N ARG A 126 8.87 3.77 2.79
CA ARG A 126 9.50 2.55 3.29
C ARG A 126 9.07 1.32 2.51
N ALA A 127 9.98 0.35 2.41
CA ALA A 127 9.71 -0.98 1.90
C ALA A 127 10.22 -2.01 2.91
N LEU A 128 9.32 -2.80 3.46
CA LEU A 128 9.63 -3.79 4.50
C LEU A 128 9.25 -5.19 4.00
N ASN A 129 10.18 -6.13 4.09
CA ASN A 129 9.89 -7.53 3.84
C ASN A 129 9.61 -8.27 5.15
N GLN A 130 9.03 -9.48 5.05
CA GLN A 130 8.74 -10.35 6.18
C GLN A 130 7.78 -9.73 7.21
N PHE A 131 6.84 -8.91 6.76
CA PHE A 131 5.87 -8.25 7.62
C PHE A 131 4.75 -9.22 8.01
N THR A 132 4.82 -9.72 9.25
CA THR A 132 3.83 -10.66 9.78
C THR A 132 2.55 -9.92 10.17
N ILE A 133 1.40 -10.45 9.72
CA ILE A 133 0.07 -9.99 10.08
C ILE A 133 -0.72 -11.19 10.63
N ILE A 134 -1.30 -11.00 11.83
CA ILE A 134 -2.17 -12.00 12.47
C ILE A 134 -3.56 -11.41 12.61
N GLU A 135 -4.50 -11.92 11.83
CA GLU A 135 -5.88 -11.44 11.82
C GLU A 135 -6.85 -12.63 11.83
N ALA A 136 -7.84 -12.61 12.71
CA ALA A 136 -8.87 -13.65 12.84
C ALA A 136 -8.31 -15.10 12.92
N GLY A 137 -7.14 -15.27 13.55
CA GLY A 137 -6.45 -16.56 13.67
C GLY A 137 -5.60 -16.96 12.47
N HIS A 138 -5.59 -16.18 11.40
CA HIS A 138 -4.71 -16.37 10.26
C HIS A 138 -3.38 -15.61 10.47
N ASN A 139 -2.27 -16.32 10.23
CA ASN A 139 -0.93 -15.73 10.23
C ASN A 139 -0.44 -15.70 8.78
N ARG A 140 -0.25 -14.50 8.25
CA ARG A 140 0.21 -14.27 6.87
C ARG A 140 1.36 -13.28 6.85
N ARG A 141 2.17 -13.39 5.78
CA ARG A 141 3.37 -12.61 5.63
C ARG A 141 3.59 -12.30 4.15
N PRO A 142 3.03 -11.18 3.65
CA PRO A 142 3.34 -10.68 2.31
C PRO A 142 4.85 -10.49 2.10
N ASP A 143 5.33 -10.73 0.89
CA ASP A 143 6.77 -10.69 0.60
C ASP A 143 7.35 -9.30 0.85
N VAL A 144 6.72 -8.25 0.31
CA VAL A 144 7.12 -6.86 0.57
C VAL A 144 5.88 -5.99 0.73
N LEU A 145 5.85 -5.17 1.79
CA LEU A 145 4.91 -4.07 1.94
C LEU A 145 5.60 -2.73 1.71
N ILE A 146 4.92 -1.86 0.98
CA ILE A 146 5.36 -0.50 0.68
C ILE A 146 4.53 0.48 1.49
N PHE A 147 5.20 1.33 2.25
CA PHE A 147 4.59 2.29 3.14
C PHE A 147 4.81 3.72 2.68
N LEU A 148 3.75 4.51 2.78
CA LEU A 148 3.76 5.96 2.65
C LEU A 148 3.28 6.55 3.98
N ASN A 149 4.17 7.28 4.66
CA ASN A 149 3.86 7.89 5.96
C ASN A 149 3.26 6.90 6.98
N GLY A 150 3.74 5.66 7.00
CA GLY A 150 3.26 4.59 7.88
C GLY A 150 2.05 3.80 7.38
N LEU A 151 1.42 4.19 6.27
CA LEU A 151 0.29 3.49 5.66
C LEU A 151 0.78 2.48 4.61
N PRO A 152 0.41 1.19 4.67
CA PRO A 152 0.79 0.19 3.68
C PRO A 152 0.01 0.37 2.38
N VAL A 153 0.54 1.22 1.49
CA VAL A 153 -0.10 1.60 0.22
C VAL A 153 0.18 0.60 -0.92
N GLY A 154 1.22 -0.21 -0.79
CA GLY A 154 1.61 -1.21 -1.79
C GLY A 154 1.84 -2.58 -1.18
N LEU A 155 1.48 -3.63 -1.89
CA LEU A 155 1.73 -5.02 -1.53
C LEU A 155 2.32 -5.75 -2.74
N LEU A 156 3.48 -6.37 -2.55
CA LEU A 156 4.16 -7.17 -3.56
C LEU A 156 4.08 -8.65 -3.18
N GLU A 157 3.69 -9.48 -4.14
CA GLU A 157 3.77 -10.93 -4.06
C GLU A 157 4.70 -11.43 -5.17
N LEU A 158 5.81 -12.03 -4.77
CA LEU A 158 6.94 -12.35 -5.62
C LEU A 158 7.15 -13.88 -5.63
N LYS A 159 7.23 -14.47 -6.82
CA LYS A 159 7.54 -15.88 -6.98
C LYS A 159 8.94 -16.07 -7.52
N ASN A 160 9.61 -17.10 -7.04
CA ASN A 160 10.94 -17.46 -7.51
C ASN A 160 10.86 -18.12 -8.88
N PRO A 161 11.55 -17.61 -9.91
CA PRO A 161 11.53 -18.17 -11.25
C PRO A 161 12.11 -19.59 -11.33
N ALA A 162 12.90 -20.02 -10.36
CA ALA A 162 13.41 -21.40 -10.29
C ALA A 162 12.35 -22.44 -9.84
N ASN A 163 11.18 -21.99 -9.38
CA ASN A 163 10.10 -22.87 -8.97
C ASN A 163 9.19 -23.17 -10.17
N GLU A 164 8.97 -24.46 -10.48
CA GLU A 164 8.10 -24.90 -11.59
C GLU A 164 6.66 -24.36 -11.49
N ASN A 165 6.20 -24.02 -10.30
CA ASN A 165 4.87 -23.45 -10.04
C ASN A 165 4.88 -21.91 -9.97
N ALA A 166 6.00 -21.25 -10.25
CA ALA A 166 6.09 -19.79 -10.25
C ALA A 166 5.33 -19.23 -11.46
N THR A 167 4.15 -18.68 -11.21
CA THR A 167 3.33 -18.03 -12.23
C THR A 167 2.70 -16.76 -11.66
N LEU A 168 2.44 -15.78 -12.53
CA LEU A 168 1.66 -14.60 -12.14
C LEU A 168 0.28 -14.97 -11.57
N ARG A 169 -0.33 -16.05 -12.08
CA ARG A 169 -1.61 -16.54 -11.58
C ARG A 169 -1.50 -17.01 -10.13
N ASN A 170 -0.43 -17.70 -9.78
CA ASN A 170 -0.21 -18.17 -8.40
C ASN A 170 0.06 -17.01 -7.44
N ALA A 171 0.81 -16.00 -7.86
CA ALA A 171 0.99 -14.77 -7.10
C ALA A 171 -0.35 -14.03 -6.90
N TRP A 172 -1.18 -13.93 -7.94
CA TRP A 172 -2.52 -13.37 -7.84
C TRP A 172 -3.42 -14.16 -6.88
N ASN A 173 -3.41 -15.51 -6.95
CA ASN A 173 -4.15 -16.36 -6.04
C ASN A 173 -3.75 -16.12 -4.58
N GLN A 174 -2.46 -15.87 -4.32
CA GLN A 174 -1.98 -15.55 -2.97
C GLN A 174 -2.54 -14.21 -2.49
N ILE A 175 -2.61 -13.19 -3.34
CA ILE A 175 -3.28 -11.93 -3.01
C ILE A 175 -4.76 -12.15 -2.68
N GLN A 176 -5.48 -13.02 -3.43
CA GLN A 176 -6.87 -13.35 -3.10
C GLN A 176 -6.98 -14.07 -1.74
N THR A 177 -6.00 -14.86 -1.35
CA THR A 177 -5.92 -15.46 -0.02
C THR A 177 -5.74 -14.40 1.06
N TYR A 178 -4.83 -13.46 0.89
CA TYR A 178 -4.66 -12.34 1.82
C TYR A 178 -5.94 -11.50 1.98
N ARG A 179 -6.66 -11.24 0.89
CA ARG A 179 -7.95 -10.52 0.94
C ARG A 179 -9.00 -11.18 1.83
N ARG A 180 -8.99 -12.51 1.93
CA ARG A 180 -9.92 -13.26 2.78
C ARG A 180 -9.44 -13.37 4.23
N GLU A 181 -8.14 -13.46 4.44
CA GLU A 181 -7.56 -13.90 5.70
C GLU A 181 -6.94 -12.76 6.51
N ILE A 182 -6.43 -11.73 5.85
CA ILE A 182 -5.86 -10.52 6.45
C ILE A 182 -6.39 -9.26 5.73
N PRO A 183 -7.72 -9.06 5.65
CA PRO A 183 -8.32 -7.97 4.89
C PRO A 183 -7.88 -6.57 5.35
N SER A 184 -7.44 -6.41 6.59
CA SER A 184 -7.01 -5.12 7.14
C SER A 184 -5.86 -4.49 6.36
N VAL A 185 -4.95 -5.27 5.77
CA VAL A 185 -3.81 -4.75 4.98
C VAL A 185 -4.27 -4.01 3.71
N PHE A 186 -5.48 -4.32 3.23
CA PHE A 186 -6.03 -3.69 2.03
C PHE A 186 -6.80 -2.40 2.30
N ILE A 187 -7.09 -2.07 3.56
CA ILE A 187 -7.77 -0.82 3.89
C ILE A 187 -6.97 0.41 3.44
N PRO A 188 -5.67 0.55 3.68
CA PRO A 188 -4.88 1.65 3.12
C PRO A 188 -4.28 1.35 1.74
N ASN A 189 -4.44 0.14 1.21
CA ASN A 189 -3.77 -0.29 -0.02
C ASN A 189 -4.23 0.51 -1.26
N VAL A 190 -3.28 0.89 -2.08
CA VAL A 190 -3.48 1.57 -3.38
C VAL A 190 -3.22 0.60 -4.52
N VAL A 191 -2.11 -0.12 -4.48
CA VAL A 191 -1.64 -0.97 -5.57
C VAL A 191 -1.13 -2.32 -5.07
N THR A 192 -1.39 -3.36 -5.84
CA THR A 192 -0.79 -4.68 -5.67
C THR A 192 0.06 -5.02 -6.89
N VAL A 193 1.21 -5.63 -6.64
CA VAL A 193 2.16 -6.08 -7.66
C VAL A 193 2.34 -7.59 -7.54
N ILE A 194 2.31 -8.28 -8.66
CA ILE A 194 2.60 -9.71 -8.78
C ILE A 194 3.81 -9.91 -9.70
N SER A 195 4.68 -10.85 -9.35
CA SER A 195 5.80 -11.25 -10.20
C SER A 195 6.04 -12.76 -10.12
N ASP A 196 6.42 -13.34 -11.24
CA ASP A 196 6.91 -14.73 -11.32
C ASP A 196 8.45 -14.80 -11.50
N GLY A 197 9.13 -13.67 -11.31
CA GLY A 197 10.57 -13.51 -11.48
C GLY A 197 10.99 -13.19 -12.92
N THR A 198 10.14 -13.44 -13.92
CA THR A 198 10.36 -13.09 -15.32
C THR A 198 9.48 -11.94 -15.75
N SER A 199 8.21 -12.03 -15.39
CA SER A 199 7.19 -11.03 -15.67
C SER A 199 6.76 -10.33 -14.38
N ALA A 200 6.24 -9.12 -14.51
CA ALA A 200 5.63 -8.38 -13.42
C ALA A 200 4.41 -7.61 -13.91
N ALA A 201 3.39 -7.53 -13.08
CA ALA A 201 2.16 -6.81 -13.40
C ALA A 201 1.56 -6.19 -12.13
N MET A 202 0.77 -5.13 -12.30
CA MET A 202 0.12 -4.42 -11.21
C MET A 202 -1.36 -4.20 -11.47
N SER A 203 -2.11 -4.07 -10.40
CA SER A 203 -3.51 -3.64 -10.40
C SER A 203 -3.92 -3.15 -9.02
N SER A 204 -5.16 -2.67 -8.89
CA SER A 204 -5.78 -2.58 -7.57
C SER A 204 -6.05 -3.99 -7.03
N PHE A 205 -6.15 -4.14 -5.70
CA PHE A 205 -6.43 -5.43 -5.06
C PHE A 205 -7.82 -5.99 -5.43
N THR A 206 -8.74 -5.16 -5.93
CA THR A 206 -10.06 -5.61 -6.42
C THR A 206 -10.04 -6.08 -7.87
N GLY A 207 -8.93 -5.89 -8.58
CA GLY A 207 -8.77 -6.34 -9.96
C GLY A 207 -8.82 -7.86 -10.08
N GLY A 208 -9.59 -8.36 -11.04
CA GLY A 208 -9.43 -9.72 -11.53
C GLY A 208 -8.06 -9.90 -12.18
N PHE A 209 -7.62 -11.15 -12.37
CA PHE A 209 -6.31 -11.42 -12.96
C PHE A 209 -6.11 -10.73 -14.33
N GLU A 210 -7.16 -10.64 -15.11
CA GLU A 210 -7.19 -10.00 -16.43
C GLU A 210 -6.95 -8.48 -16.39
N HIS A 211 -7.06 -7.86 -15.22
CA HIS A 211 -6.82 -6.42 -15.03
C HIS A 211 -5.40 -6.12 -14.59
N TYR A 212 -4.58 -7.14 -14.31
CA TYR A 212 -3.19 -6.93 -14.01
C TYR A 212 -2.40 -6.64 -15.28
N ALA A 213 -1.81 -5.46 -15.34
CA ALA A 213 -1.08 -4.98 -16.50
C ALA A 213 0.41 -4.78 -16.21
N PRO A 214 1.30 -5.08 -17.16
CA PRO A 214 2.72 -4.78 -17.03
C PRO A 214 2.96 -3.27 -17.10
N TRP A 215 3.97 -2.81 -16.37
CA TRP A 215 4.52 -1.47 -16.53
C TRP A 215 5.86 -1.53 -17.24
N LYS A 216 6.05 -0.77 -18.30
CA LYS A 216 7.16 -0.98 -19.25
C LYS A 216 8.15 0.18 -19.34
N THR A 217 7.98 1.23 -18.54
CA THR A 217 8.83 2.43 -18.57
C THR A 217 9.31 2.80 -17.16
N ILE A 218 10.48 3.42 -17.06
CA ILE A 218 10.95 4.01 -15.79
C ILE A 218 10.66 5.51 -15.78
N ASP A 219 10.94 6.21 -16.87
CA ASP A 219 10.76 7.66 -17.02
C ASP A 219 9.43 8.08 -17.67
N GLY A 220 8.62 7.11 -18.10
CA GLY A 220 7.36 7.35 -18.79
C GLY A 220 7.51 7.62 -20.28
N ARG A 221 8.70 7.49 -20.85
CA ARG A 221 8.99 7.79 -22.27
C ARG A 221 9.30 6.53 -23.06
N ASP A 222 10.39 5.85 -22.71
CA ASP A 222 10.90 4.74 -23.49
C ASP A 222 10.52 3.39 -22.86
N VAL A 223 10.09 2.45 -23.73
CA VAL A 223 9.86 1.07 -23.32
C VAL A 223 11.20 0.38 -23.06
N ILE A 224 11.38 -0.15 -21.86
CA ILE A 224 12.60 -0.81 -21.42
C ILE A 224 12.43 -2.32 -21.57
N THR A 225 13.33 -2.95 -22.35
CA THR A 225 13.31 -4.40 -22.60
C THR A 225 14.56 -5.12 -22.14
N ASN A 226 15.59 -4.39 -21.73
CA ASN A 226 16.90 -4.90 -21.33
C ASN A 226 17.11 -4.94 -19.80
N ARG A 227 16.05 -4.81 -19.02
CA ARG A 227 16.05 -4.92 -17.56
C ARG A 227 14.97 -5.87 -17.09
N PRO A 228 15.08 -6.44 -15.87
CA PRO A 228 14.01 -7.23 -15.28
C PRO A 228 12.68 -6.48 -15.26
N ALA A 229 11.59 -7.15 -15.63
CA ALA A 229 10.26 -6.53 -15.68
C ALA A 229 9.83 -5.98 -14.32
N LEU A 230 10.17 -6.67 -13.22
CA LEU A 230 9.90 -6.21 -11.86
C LEU A 230 10.68 -4.92 -11.54
N GLU A 231 11.97 -4.82 -11.93
CA GLU A 231 12.75 -3.60 -11.74
C GLU A 231 12.08 -2.39 -12.43
N VAL A 232 11.71 -2.58 -13.71
CA VAL A 232 11.08 -1.52 -14.51
C VAL A 232 9.76 -1.10 -13.89
N LEU A 233 8.94 -2.07 -13.44
CA LEU A 233 7.67 -1.78 -12.78
C LEU A 233 7.87 -1.03 -11.47
N LEU A 234 8.76 -1.50 -10.59
CA LEU A 234 8.99 -0.87 -9.29
C LEU A 234 9.52 0.55 -9.44
N LYS A 235 10.57 0.76 -10.24
CA LYS A 235 11.13 2.10 -10.48
C LYS A 235 10.19 3.01 -11.24
N GLY A 236 9.35 2.45 -12.12
CA GLY A 236 8.38 3.21 -12.89
C GLY A 236 7.17 3.64 -12.07
N VAL A 237 6.56 2.75 -11.31
CA VAL A 237 5.33 3.01 -10.55
C VAL A 237 5.61 3.71 -9.23
N PHE A 238 6.64 3.25 -8.48
CA PHE A 238 6.91 3.72 -7.12
C PHE A 238 7.92 4.87 -7.05
N ALA A 239 8.42 5.41 -8.18
CA ALA A 239 9.10 6.71 -8.13
C ALA A 239 8.18 7.71 -7.39
N PRO A 240 8.66 8.36 -6.31
CA PRO A 240 7.80 9.13 -5.41
C PRO A 240 6.85 10.09 -6.11
N GLU A 241 7.33 10.85 -7.08
CA GLU A 241 6.53 11.81 -7.85
C GLU A 241 5.42 11.12 -8.65
N ARG A 242 5.74 9.97 -9.27
CA ARG A 242 4.78 9.22 -10.08
C ARG A 242 3.75 8.50 -9.23
N PHE A 243 4.19 7.90 -8.12
CA PHE A 243 3.25 7.24 -7.22
C PHE A 243 2.26 8.23 -6.63
N LEU A 244 2.70 9.43 -6.26
CA LEU A 244 1.82 10.50 -5.78
C LEU A 244 0.84 10.96 -6.88
N ASP A 245 1.31 11.05 -8.13
CA ASP A 245 0.43 11.36 -9.27
C ASP A 245 -0.62 10.26 -9.49
N ILE A 246 -0.21 8.99 -9.44
CA ILE A 246 -1.13 7.85 -9.52
C ILE A 246 -2.16 7.90 -8.38
N LEU A 247 -1.69 8.07 -7.13
CA LEU A 247 -2.55 8.15 -5.95
C LEU A 247 -3.59 9.27 -6.07
N ARG A 248 -3.18 10.44 -6.57
CA ARG A 248 -4.04 11.62 -6.63
C ARG A 248 -5.01 11.61 -7.81
N ASN A 249 -4.57 11.11 -8.97
CA ASN A 249 -5.24 11.38 -10.24
C ASN A 249 -5.75 10.11 -10.95
N PHE A 250 -5.27 8.91 -10.60
CA PHE A 250 -5.58 7.70 -11.34
C PHE A 250 -6.35 6.63 -10.55
N VAL A 251 -6.66 6.89 -9.27
CA VAL A 251 -7.49 6.00 -8.46
C VAL A 251 -8.97 6.35 -8.65
N VAL A 252 -9.77 5.38 -9.06
CA VAL A 252 -11.20 5.54 -9.30
C VAL A 252 -11.98 4.49 -8.51
N TYR A 253 -13.08 4.92 -7.90
CA TYR A 253 -14.07 4.03 -7.29
C TYR A 253 -15.34 4.05 -8.13
N SER A 254 -15.85 2.87 -8.47
CA SER A 254 -17.09 2.71 -9.25
C SER A 254 -17.98 1.62 -8.64
N ASP A 255 -19.28 1.81 -8.71
CA ASP A 255 -20.24 0.78 -8.34
C ASP A 255 -20.57 -0.07 -9.55
N GLU A 256 -20.16 -1.33 -9.51
CA GLU A 256 -20.34 -2.27 -10.61
C GLU A 256 -21.22 -3.47 -10.22
N ALA A 257 -21.86 -4.05 -11.21
CA ALA A 257 -22.55 -5.33 -11.03
C ALA A 257 -21.53 -6.47 -11.06
N VAL A 258 -21.29 -7.07 -9.92
CA VAL A 258 -20.36 -8.21 -9.77
C VAL A 258 -21.16 -9.49 -9.63
N THR A 259 -20.79 -10.52 -10.37
CA THR A 259 -21.34 -11.86 -10.22
C THR A 259 -20.51 -12.62 -9.20
N ASP A 260 -21.15 -13.08 -8.14
CA ASP A 260 -20.54 -14.03 -7.21
C ASP A 260 -20.37 -15.37 -7.92
N HIS A 261 -19.12 -15.77 -8.15
CA HIS A 261 -18.82 -17.02 -8.88
C HIS A 261 -19.22 -18.30 -8.13
N ALA A 262 -19.38 -18.23 -6.80
CA ALA A 262 -19.80 -19.37 -6.00
C ALA A 262 -21.31 -19.56 -5.99
N THR A 263 -22.07 -18.46 -6.03
CA THR A 263 -23.54 -18.50 -5.92
C THR A 263 -24.25 -18.14 -7.22
N GLY A 264 -23.56 -17.59 -8.22
CA GLY A 264 -24.12 -17.07 -9.47
C GLY A 264 -24.96 -15.80 -9.29
N GLN A 265 -25.07 -15.25 -8.08
CA GLN A 265 -25.87 -14.08 -7.81
C GLN A 265 -25.16 -12.80 -8.25
N ARG A 266 -25.91 -11.89 -8.87
CA ARG A 266 -25.45 -10.54 -9.19
C ARG A 266 -25.72 -9.61 -8.01
N ARG A 267 -24.68 -8.92 -7.55
CA ARG A 267 -24.77 -7.86 -6.54
C ARG A 267 -24.03 -6.61 -7.04
N ARG A 268 -24.44 -5.44 -6.55
CA ARG A 268 -23.62 -4.23 -6.69
C ARG A 268 -22.49 -4.27 -5.66
N ALA A 269 -21.29 -3.96 -6.11
CA ALA A 269 -20.14 -3.80 -5.23
C ALA A 269 -19.30 -2.63 -5.71
N THR A 270 -18.75 -1.89 -4.76
CA THR A 270 -17.77 -0.83 -5.05
C THR A 270 -16.46 -1.48 -5.44
N ILE A 271 -15.92 -1.09 -6.59
CA ILE A 271 -14.66 -1.57 -7.13
C ILE A 271 -13.69 -0.39 -7.21
N LYS A 272 -12.47 -0.61 -6.78
CA LYS A 272 -11.35 0.30 -6.96
C LYS A 272 -10.60 -0.08 -8.23
N ARG A 273 -10.27 0.92 -9.04
CA ARG A 273 -9.40 0.77 -10.21
C ARG A 273 -8.22 1.74 -10.11
N ILE A 274 -7.13 1.37 -10.76
CA ILE A 274 -5.90 2.15 -10.83
C ILE A 274 -5.31 2.03 -12.25
#